data_59ddfa50a736a636a6d6311c27428fe8
#
_entry.id   59ddfa50a736a636a6d6311c27428fe8
#
_cell.length_a   1.000
_cell.length_b   1.000
_cell.length_c   1.000
_cell.angle_alpha   90.00
_cell.angle_beta   90.00
_cell.angle_gamma   90.00
#
_symmetry.space_group_name_H-M   'P 1'
#
loop_
_entity.id
_entity.type
_entity.pdbx_description
1 polymer ?
#
loop_
_entity_poly.entity_id
_entity_poly.type
_entity_poly.pdbx_seq_one_letter_code
_entity_poly.pdbx_strand_id
1 'polypeptide(L)'
;ICEILKTIKGKGFTYFVIDCGWYKREGVPWDISMGDYDPSGSLFPMGLEQTVQEIRNAGLKPGIWFEIENVGQASEVYNNTEHLLHLDGKPLTTTRRRFWDMTDPWVNQYLTEHVIEFLKKYGFEYMKMDYNDTVGMGCDGYESIGEGLRQNMVAAREFVEKVKKEIPGIVLENCASGGHRLEPGYMALTSMASFSDAHECVEIPVIAANLHRVILPRQSQIWAVIRKTDSLKRISYSVAATFLGRMCISGDVWQLNKEQWAVIDNGIAFYKKIASVIKRGQSYHFGTEIKSIRHPDGWQAVLRIGDNGKAYIVLHTFMKNVPDKISFSLPENCPSDISDLFSWEDKKAEIRNRTITFYDLQQEDTVAVFLE
;
A
#
# COMPACT_ATOMS: atom_id res chain seq x y z
N ILE A 1 -18.15 4.78 -5.83
CA ILE A 1 -17.67 5.48 -4.60
C ILE A 1 -18.80 5.52 -3.57
N CYS A 2 -19.96 6.12 -3.84
CA CYS A 2 -21.04 6.32 -2.85
C CYS A 2 -21.47 5.04 -2.12
N GLU A 3 -21.59 3.91 -2.81
CA GLU A 3 -21.94 2.62 -2.19
C GLU A 3 -20.86 2.13 -1.22
N ILE A 4 -19.59 2.31 -1.59
CA ILE A 4 -18.46 1.97 -0.72
C ILE A 4 -18.49 2.84 0.53
N LEU A 5 -18.66 4.16 0.37
CA LEU A 5 -18.70 5.09 1.50
C LEU A 5 -19.82 4.77 2.49
N LYS A 6 -21.03 4.43 2.00
CA LYS A 6 -22.14 3.97 2.86
C LYS A 6 -21.76 2.74 3.66
N THR A 7 -21.06 1.80 3.04
CA THR A 7 -20.69 0.52 3.66
C THR A 7 -19.62 0.69 4.73
N ILE A 8 -18.60 1.54 4.48
CA ILE A 8 -17.44 1.67 5.37
C ILE A 8 -17.57 2.76 6.42
N LYS A 9 -18.62 3.59 6.34
CA LYS A 9 -18.90 4.64 7.33
C LYS A 9 -18.95 4.10 8.75
N GLY A 10 -18.15 4.68 9.64
CA GLY A 10 -18.10 4.29 11.06
C GLY A 10 -17.31 3.02 11.36
N LYS A 11 -16.72 2.34 10.37
CA LYS A 11 -15.95 1.10 10.58
C LYS A 11 -14.50 1.34 11.07
N GLY A 12 -14.09 2.59 11.16
CA GLY A 12 -12.80 2.96 11.76
C GLY A 12 -11.67 3.19 10.76
N PHE A 13 -11.98 3.30 9.48
CA PHE A 13 -11.04 3.78 8.47
C PHE A 13 -10.76 5.27 8.63
N THR A 14 -9.58 5.71 8.24
CA THR A 14 -9.17 7.13 8.32
C THR A 14 -9.23 7.80 6.95
N TYR A 15 -8.75 7.12 5.91
CA TYR A 15 -8.64 7.64 4.55
C TYR A 15 -9.49 6.85 3.58
N PHE A 16 -10.02 7.54 2.58
CA PHE A 16 -10.56 6.96 1.36
C PHE A 16 -9.77 7.51 0.18
N VAL A 17 -9.08 6.64 -0.56
CA VAL A 17 -8.22 7.03 -1.67
C VAL A 17 -8.92 6.70 -2.99
N ILE A 18 -9.11 7.72 -3.83
CA ILE A 18 -9.55 7.56 -5.21
C ILE A 18 -8.32 7.12 -6.01
N ASP A 19 -8.32 5.87 -6.47
CA ASP A 19 -7.20 5.27 -7.20
C ASP A 19 -7.16 5.70 -8.67
N CYS A 20 -6.24 5.15 -9.47
CA CYS A 20 -6.02 5.52 -10.86
C CYS A 20 -7.31 5.57 -11.71
N GLY A 21 -7.25 6.32 -12.81
CA GLY A 21 -8.35 6.43 -13.78
C GLY A 21 -9.38 7.52 -13.49
N TRP A 22 -9.27 8.26 -12.39
CA TRP A 22 -10.17 9.37 -12.07
C TRP A 22 -10.13 10.52 -13.13
N TYR A 23 -9.05 10.60 -13.90
CA TYR A 23 -8.76 11.59 -14.95
C TYR A 23 -9.06 11.09 -16.36
N LYS A 24 -9.41 9.83 -16.56
CA LYS A 24 -9.55 9.25 -17.90
C LYS A 24 -10.78 9.76 -18.63
N ARG A 25 -10.66 9.95 -19.93
CA ARG A 25 -11.80 10.19 -20.82
C ARG A 25 -12.61 8.91 -21.01
N GLU A 26 -13.90 9.05 -21.31
CA GLU A 26 -14.77 7.91 -21.59
C GLU A 26 -14.24 7.07 -22.76
N GLY A 27 -14.25 5.74 -22.60
CA GLY A 27 -13.73 4.81 -23.60
C GLY A 27 -12.21 4.73 -23.71
N VAL A 28 -11.46 5.57 -23.01
CA VAL A 28 -9.98 5.57 -23.00
C VAL A 28 -9.45 4.79 -21.79
N PRO A 29 -8.47 3.89 -21.97
CA PRO A 29 -7.80 3.22 -20.84
C PRO A 29 -7.08 4.21 -19.92
N TRP A 30 -7.10 3.94 -18.63
CA TRP A 30 -6.47 4.82 -17.63
C TRP A 30 -4.95 4.91 -17.79
N ASP A 31 -4.32 3.79 -18.21
CA ASP A 31 -2.88 3.62 -18.29
C ASP A 31 -2.19 4.38 -19.43
N ILE A 32 -2.99 5.11 -20.23
CA ILE A 32 -2.51 6.02 -21.28
C ILE A 32 -3.09 7.42 -21.16
N SER A 33 -3.81 7.73 -20.10
CA SER A 33 -4.55 8.99 -19.93
C SER A 33 -3.93 9.96 -18.93
N MET A 34 -2.83 9.57 -18.22
CA MET A 34 -2.16 10.45 -17.26
C MET A 34 -1.42 11.59 -17.98
N GLY A 35 -1.29 12.71 -17.28
CA GLY A 35 -0.59 13.92 -17.76
C GLY A 35 -1.41 15.19 -17.56
N ASP A 36 -2.64 15.23 -18.09
CA ASP A 36 -3.52 16.41 -18.02
C ASP A 36 -4.17 16.56 -16.64
N TYR A 37 -4.51 15.45 -15.98
CA TYR A 37 -5.10 15.39 -14.63
C TYR A 37 -6.41 16.17 -14.46
N ASP A 38 -7.23 16.23 -15.50
CA ASP A 38 -8.57 16.77 -15.42
C ASP A 38 -9.57 15.72 -14.92
N PRO A 39 -10.43 16.02 -13.93
CA PRO A 39 -11.43 15.07 -13.45
C PRO A 39 -12.38 14.62 -14.55
N SER A 40 -12.56 13.31 -14.67
CA SER A 40 -13.45 12.71 -15.68
C SER A 40 -14.91 13.10 -15.45
N GLY A 41 -15.51 13.82 -16.38
CA GLY A 41 -16.93 14.21 -16.29
C GLY A 41 -17.88 13.02 -16.28
N SER A 42 -17.54 11.90 -16.93
CA SER A 42 -18.35 10.68 -16.93
C SER A 42 -18.28 9.91 -15.60
N LEU A 43 -17.13 9.95 -14.90
CA LEU A 43 -16.96 9.32 -13.60
C LEU A 43 -17.46 10.20 -12.44
N PHE A 44 -17.41 11.50 -12.60
CA PHE A 44 -17.86 12.48 -11.61
C PHE A 44 -18.94 13.41 -12.20
N PRO A 45 -20.13 12.90 -12.53
CA PRO A 45 -21.18 13.70 -13.21
C PRO A 45 -21.68 14.88 -12.37
N MET A 46 -21.47 14.87 -11.05
CA MET A 46 -21.78 15.95 -10.13
C MET A 46 -20.53 16.78 -9.75
N GLY A 47 -19.39 16.54 -10.41
CA GLY A 47 -18.10 17.13 -10.09
C GLY A 47 -17.32 16.36 -9.01
N LEU A 48 -15.98 16.49 -9.05
CA LEU A 48 -15.10 15.87 -8.09
C LEU A 48 -15.29 16.47 -6.67
N GLU A 49 -15.59 17.77 -6.58
CA GLU A 49 -15.90 18.44 -5.30
C GLU A 49 -17.00 17.74 -4.52
N GLN A 50 -18.10 17.36 -5.19
CA GLN A 50 -19.21 16.64 -4.55
C GLN A 50 -18.73 15.28 -4.01
N THR A 51 -17.92 14.56 -4.77
CA THR A 51 -17.36 13.26 -4.34
C THR A 51 -16.46 13.42 -3.12
N VAL A 52 -15.60 14.44 -3.12
CA VAL A 52 -14.74 14.75 -1.96
C VAL A 52 -15.58 15.11 -0.73
N GLN A 53 -16.67 15.87 -0.91
CA GLN A 53 -17.59 16.21 0.18
C GLN A 53 -18.29 14.96 0.74
N GLU A 54 -18.69 14.00 -0.11
CA GLU A 54 -19.28 12.73 0.34
C GLU A 54 -18.28 11.89 1.15
N ILE A 55 -16.99 11.89 0.77
CA ILE A 55 -15.94 11.22 1.56
C ILE A 55 -15.87 11.84 2.97
N ARG A 56 -15.87 13.18 3.06
CA ARG A 56 -15.86 13.89 4.36
C ARG A 56 -17.15 13.64 5.17
N ASN A 57 -18.30 13.62 4.53
CA ASN A 57 -19.60 13.32 5.18
C ASN A 57 -19.64 11.89 5.73
N ALA A 58 -18.85 10.98 5.16
CA ALA A 58 -18.66 9.64 5.70
C ALA A 58 -17.70 9.59 6.90
N GLY A 59 -17.08 10.73 7.27
CA GLY A 59 -16.12 10.84 8.37
C GLY A 59 -14.69 10.42 7.97
N LEU A 60 -14.39 10.43 6.67
CA LEU A 60 -13.11 10.00 6.11
C LEU A 60 -12.35 11.18 5.52
N LYS A 61 -11.03 11.06 5.47
CA LYS A 61 -10.15 12.01 4.83
C LYS A 61 -9.96 11.62 3.36
N PRO A 62 -10.11 12.56 2.41
CA PRO A 62 -9.99 12.25 1.00
C PRO A 62 -8.52 12.09 0.57
N GLY A 63 -8.27 11.07 -0.23
CA GLY A 63 -7.00 10.83 -0.91
C GLY A 63 -7.20 10.63 -2.40
N ILE A 64 -6.12 10.82 -3.16
CA ILE A 64 -6.14 10.67 -4.62
C ILE A 64 -4.79 10.17 -5.15
N TRP A 65 -4.85 9.45 -6.26
CA TRP A 65 -3.72 8.86 -6.96
C TRP A 65 -3.16 9.80 -8.04
N PHE A 66 -1.83 9.82 -8.19
CA PHE A 66 -1.11 10.48 -9.28
C PHE A 66 0.07 9.62 -9.76
N GLU A 67 0.46 9.78 -11.02
CA GLU A 67 1.71 9.29 -11.61
C GLU A 67 2.45 10.48 -12.25
N ILE A 68 3.11 11.27 -11.41
CA ILE A 68 3.58 12.63 -11.73
C ILE A 68 4.73 12.70 -12.74
N GLU A 69 5.42 11.60 -13.00
CA GLU A 69 6.59 11.57 -13.88
C GLU A 69 6.25 11.07 -15.28
N ASN A 70 5.08 10.46 -15.48
CA ASN A 70 4.68 9.84 -16.72
C ASN A 70 3.62 10.65 -17.47
N VAL A 71 3.68 10.58 -18.81
CA VAL A 71 2.72 11.19 -19.72
C VAL A 71 2.15 10.12 -20.65
N GLY A 72 0.86 9.92 -20.60
CA GLY A 72 0.16 8.90 -21.39
C GLY A 72 -0.17 9.36 -22.81
N GLN A 73 -0.20 8.43 -23.73
CA GLN A 73 -0.41 8.68 -25.17
C GLN A 73 -1.72 9.42 -25.49
N ALA A 74 -2.74 9.31 -24.63
CA ALA A 74 -4.03 9.94 -24.83
C ALA A 74 -4.15 11.33 -24.17
N SER A 75 -3.13 11.80 -23.46
CA SER A 75 -3.10 13.14 -22.89
C SER A 75 -2.78 14.20 -23.97
N GLU A 76 -3.23 15.42 -23.74
CA GLU A 76 -2.95 16.56 -24.63
C GLU A 76 -1.46 16.91 -24.61
N VAL A 77 -0.82 16.77 -23.45
CA VAL A 77 0.58 17.10 -23.25
C VAL A 77 1.56 16.05 -23.81
N TYR A 78 1.09 14.90 -24.29
CA TYR A 78 1.96 13.84 -24.82
C TYR A 78 2.87 14.31 -25.96
N ASN A 79 2.43 15.29 -26.75
CA ASN A 79 3.18 15.81 -27.90
C ASN A 79 3.99 17.08 -27.59
N ASN A 80 4.01 17.55 -26.36
CA ASN A 80 4.86 18.66 -25.90
C ASN A 80 6.30 18.18 -25.71
N THR A 81 6.92 17.69 -26.80
CA THR A 81 8.18 16.94 -26.75
C THR A 81 9.36 17.73 -26.21
N GLU A 82 9.31 19.05 -26.26
CA GLU A 82 10.35 19.94 -25.72
C GLU A 82 10.51 19.86 -24.20
N HIS A 83 9.47 19.38 -23.51
CA HIS A 83 9.43 19.24 -22.03
C HIS A 83 9.57 17.78 -21.57
N LEU A 84 9.85 16.88 -22.49
CA LEU A 84 9.95 15.45 -22.21
C LEU A 84 11.42 14.99 -22.27
N LEU A 85 11.71 13.91 -21.53
CA LEU A 85 13.00 13.25 -21.61
C LEU A 85 13.26 12.71 -23.03
N HIS A 86 14.50 12.82 -23.49
CA HIS A 86 14.97 12.28 -24.76
C HIS A 86 16.04 11.22 -24.56
N LEU A 87 16.12 10.30 -25.51
CA LEU A 87 17.22 9.36 -25.65
C LEU A 87 17.57 9.24 -27.13
N ASP A 88 18.85 9.40 -27.49
CA ASP A 88 19.33 9.46 -28.86
C ASP A 88 18.59 10.54 -29.71
N GLY A 89 18.32 11.69 -29.10
CA GLY A 89 17.66 12.83 -29.73
C GLY A 89 16.16 12.62 -30.02
N LYS A 90 15.51 11.58 -29.49
CA LYS A 90 14.08 11.31 -29.64
C LYS A 90 13.39 11.29 -28.29
N PRO A 91 12.08 11.68 -28.22
CA PRO A 91 11.34 11.53 -26.96
C PRO A 91 11.40 10.11 -26.46
N LEU A 92 11.86 9.94 -25.22
CA LEU A 92 11.99 8.64 -24.57
C LEU A 92 10.58 8.08 -24.39
N THR A 93 10.26 7.06 -25.18
CA THR A 93 8.91 6.47 -25.25
C THR A 93 9.02 4.98 -24.90
N THR A 94 8.34 4.56 -23.87
CA THR A 94 8.05 3.16 -23.59
C THR A 94 6.82 2.75 -24.40
N THR A 95 6.13 1.67 -24.09
CA THR A 95 5.05 1.14 -24.95
C THR A 95 4.04 2.21 -25.38
N ARG A 96 3.54 3.03 -24.45
CA ARG A 96 2.50 4.06 -24.69
C ARG A 96 2.65 5.29 -23.79
N ARG A 97 3.81 5.46 -23.16
CA ARG A 97 4.10 6.51 -22.19
C ARG A 97 5.40 7.22 -22.55
N ARG A 98 5.48 8.47 -22.14
CA ARG A 98 6.67 9.32 -22.16
C ARG A 98 6.92 9.81 -20.74
N PHE A 99 8.05 10.48 -20.54
CA PHE A 99 8.46 10.94 -19.23
C PHE A 99 8.73 12.44 -19.27
N TRP A 100 8.23 13.14 -18.25
CA TRP A 100 8.59 14.52 -18.04
C TRP A 100 10.09 14.67 -17.78
N ASP A 101 10.71 15.71 -18.34
CA ASP A 101 11.97 16.19 -17.83
C ASP A 101 11.72 16.97 -16.53
N MET A 102 11.85 16.29 -15.39
CA MET A 102 11.60 16.89 -14.08
C MET A 102 12.58 18.02 -13.74
N THR A 103 13.70 18.16 -14.50
CA THR A 103 14.64 19.26 -14.34
C THR A 103 14.20 20.53 -15.07
N ASP A 104 13.20 20.42 -15.96
CA ASP A 104 12.65 21.55 -16.70
C ASP A 104 11.77 22.45 -15.78
N PRO A 105 12.06 23.74 -15.68
CA PRO A 105 11.25 24.69 -14.91
C PRO A 105 9.79 24.75 -15.38
N TRP A 106 9.52 24.57 -16.66
CA TRP A 106 8.16 24.53 -17.20
C TRP A 106 7.39 23.34 -16.64
N VAL A 107 8.00 22.16 -16.63
CA VAL A 107 7.39 20.94 -16.03
C VAL A 107 7.11 21.13 -14.55
N ASN A 108 8.06 21.74 -13.82
CA ASN A 108 7.84 22.03 -12.40
C ASN A 108 6.65 22.96 -12.19
N GLN A 109 6.49 24.00 -13.02
CA GLN A 109 5.35 24.91 -12.96
C GLN A 109 4.05 24.18 -13.32
N TYR A 110 4.05 23.43 -14.43
CA TYR A 110 2.91 22.65 -14.88
C TYR A 110 2.40 21.69 -13.80
N LEU A 111 3.30 20.88 -13.23
CA LEU A 111 2.94 19.95 -12.15
C LEU A 111 2.53 20.67 -10.87
N THR A 112 3.04 21.88 -10.62
CA THR A 112 2.57 22.70 -9.49
C THR A 112 1.10 23.02 -9.66
N GLU A 113 0.68 23.45 -10.83
CA GLU A 113 -0.71 23.81 -11.13
C GLU A 113 -1.63 22.60 -11.16
N HIS A 114 -1.21 21.51 -11.83
CA HIS A 114 -2.04 20.32 -12.06
C HIS A 114 -2.02 19.30 -10.90
N VAL A 115 -1.06 19.40 -9.98
CA VAL A 115 -0.96 18.49 -8.83
C VAL A 115 -1.10 19.25 -7.51
N ILE A 116 -0.22 20.23 -7.23
CA ILE A 116 -0.20 20.87 -5.92
C ILE A 116 -1.46 21.75 -5.74
N GLU A 117 -1.73 22.64 -6.68
CA GLU A 117 -2.91 23.52 -6.61
C GLU A 117 -4.22 22.72 -6.73
N PHE A 118 -4.22 21.64 -7.49
CA PHE A 118 -5.32 20.70 -7.53
C PHE A 118 -5.58 20.06 -6.16
N LEU A 119 -4.55 19.52 -5.49
CA LEU A 119 -4.68 18.95 -4.15
C LEU A 119 -5.22 19.97 -3.14
N LYS A 120 -4.73 21.22 -3.20
CA LYS A 120 -5.20 22.32 -2.35
C LYS A 120 -6.65 22.69 -2.66
N LYS A 121 -7.00 22.86 -3.94
CA LYS A 121 -8.35 23.24 -4.41
C LYS A 121 -9.41 22.30 -3.88
N TYR A 122 -9.20 21.00 -4.00
CA TYR A 122 -10.15 19.98 -3.54
C TYR A 122 -9.94 19.60 -2.06
N GLY A 123 -8.83 20.01 -1.46
CA GLY A 123 -8.48 19.75 -0.08
C GLY A 123 -8.19 18.28 0.20
N PHE A 124 -7.45 17.63 -0.67
CA PHE A 124 -6.96 16.27 -0.45
C PHE A 124 -5.92 16.24 0.68
N GLU A 125 -6.02 15.24 1.54
CA GLU A 125 -5.12 15.04 2.66
C GLU A 125 -4.18 13.83 2.48
N TYR A 126 -4.30 13.14 1.35
CA TYR A 126 -3.52 11.96 1.00
C TYR A 126 -3.27 11.94 -0.51
N MET A 127 -2.03 11.68 -0.91
CA MET A 127 -1.62 11.49 -2.29
C MET A 127 -0.90 10.14 -2.42
N LYS A 128 -1.44 9.26 -3.27
CA LYS A 128 -0.76 8.05 -3.72
C LYS A 128 0.04 8.39 -4.96
N MET A 129 1.36 8.20 -4.91
CA MET A 129 2.27 8.44 -6.02
C MET A 129 2.67 7.13 -6.65
N ASP A 130 2.38 6.97 -7.93
CA ASP A 130 2.72 5.79 -8.69
C ASP A 130 3.84 6.07 -9.71
N TYR A 131 4.45 5.00 -10.23
CA TYR A 131 5.48 5.03 -11.26
C TYR A 131 5.52 3.65 -11.94
N ASN A 132 4.66 3.47 -12.94
CA ASN A 132 4.39 2.15 -13.54
C ASN A 132 5.24 1.85 -14.77
N ASP A 133 5.95 2.84 -15.28
CA ASP A 133 6.90 2.70 -16.37
C ASP A 133 8.22 3.34 -16.00
N THR A 134 9.34 2.89 -16.54
CA THR A 134 10.67 3.32 -16.10
C THR A 134 11.47 3.96 -17.24
N VAL A 135 12.24 4.99 -16.91
CA VAL A 135 13.17 5.66 -17.83
C VAL A 135 14.25 4.68 -18.37
N GLY A 136 14.49 3.56 -17.69
CA GLY A 136 15.49 2.59 -18.08
C GLY A 136 16.92 3.04 -17.76
N MET A 137 17.82 2.97 -18.74
CA MET A 137 19.26 3.25 -18.51
C MET A 137 19.58 4.74 -18.36
N GLY A 138 18.68 5.64 -18.79
CA GLY A 138 18.91 7.07 -18.68
C GLY A 138 18.35 7.89 -19.82
N CYS A 139 18.76 9.15 -19.89
CA CYS A 139 18.29 10.13 -20.86
C CYS A 139 19.42 11.07 -21.27
N ASP A 140 19.22 11.76 -22.41
CA ASP A 140 20.14 12.76 -22.95
C ASP A 140 20.23 14.04 -22.08
N GLY A 141 21.10 14.95 -22.46
CA GLY A 141 21.19 16.31 -21.90
C GLY A 141 22.29 16.52 -20.86
N TYR A 142 23.07 15.46 -20.54
CA TYR A 142 24.16 15.51 -19.56
C TYR A 142 25.41 14.78 -20.08
N GLU A 143 26.49 14.73 -19.27
CA GLU A 143 27.76 14.09 -19.65
C GLU A 143 27.61 12.59 -19.97
N SER A 144 26.58 11.97 -19.40
CA SER A 144 26.21 10.59 -19.70
C SER A 144 24.70 10.40 -19.50
N ILE A 145 24.12 9.36 -20.10
CA ILE A 145 22.73 9.00 -19.93
C ILE A 145 22.40 8.63 -18.47
N GLY A 146 23.35 8.04 -17.76
CA GLY A 146 23.21 7.73 -16.32
C GLY A 146 23.18 8.98 -15.45
N GLU A 147 23.94 10.03 -15.80
CA GLU A 147 23.85 11.31 -15.10
C GLU A 147 22.52 12.01 -15.41
N GLY A 148 22.02 11.92 -16.64
CA GLY A 148 20.68 12.38 -16.98
C GLY A 148 19.59 11.73 -16.09
N LEU A 149 19.64 10.40 -15.95
CA LEU A 149 18.71 9.69 -15.05
C LEU A 149 18.84 10.18 -13.61
N ARG A 150 20.08 10.33 -13.10
CA ARG A 150 20.32 10.79 -11.73
C ARG A 150 19.74 12.18 -11.48
N GLN A 151 19.94 13.12 -12.40
CA GLN A 151 19.42 14.49 -12.31
C GLN A 151 17.89 14.49 -12.32
N ASN A 152 17.27 13.73 -13.22
CA ASN A 152 15.82 13.63 -13.28
C ASN A 152 15.22 13.03 -11.98
N MET A 153 15.86 12.00 -11.42
CA MET A 153 15.43 11.41 -10.16
C MET A 153 15.58 12.37 -8.96
N VAL A 154 16.65 13.19 -8.94
CA VAL A 154 16.82 14.23 -7.91
C VAL A 154 15.70 15.25 -8.03
N ALA A 155 15.43 15.76 -9.23
CA ALA A 155 14.37 16.73 -9.46
C ALA A 155 12.98 16.19 -9.13
N ALA A 156 12.69 14.92 -9.43
CA ALA A 156 11.45 14.26 -9.03
C ALA A 156 11.30 14.23 -7.50
N ARG A 157 12.37 13.94 -6.75
CA ARG A 157 12.35 13.98 -5.28
C ARG A 157 12.15 15.39 -4.74
N GLU A 158 12.80 16.40 -5.34
CA GLU A 158 12.61 17.81 -4.98
C GLU A 158 11.16 18.26 -5.17
N PHE A 159 10.50 17.76 -6.24
CA PHE A 159 9.08 18.03 -6.42
C PHE A 159 8.22 17.38 -5.31
N VAL A 160 8.53 16.17 -4.88
CA VAL A 160 7.85 15.53 -3.73
C VAL A 160 8.08 16.32 -2.43
N GLU A 161 9.28 16.86 -2.21
CA GLU A 161 9.58 17.76 -1.09
C GLU A 161 8.75 19.04 -1.17
N LYS A 162 8.59 19.61 -2.38
CA LYS A 162 7.73 20.76 -2.63
C LYS A 162 6.28 20.47 -2.26
N VAL A 163 5.72 19.30 -2.66
CA VAL A 163 4.36 18.89 -2.26
C VAL A 163 4.21 18.91 -0.73
N LYS A 164 5.16 18.33 0.00
CA LYS A 164 5.12 18.33 1.48
C LYS A 164 5.20 19.72 2.09
N LYS A 165 6.00 20.58 1.52
CA LYS A 165 6.18 21.97 1.98
C LYS A 165 4.92 22.81 1.72
N GLU A 166 4.32 22.64 0.56
CA GLU A 166 3.15 23.39 0.11
C GLU A 166 1.83 22.91 0.75
N ILE A 167 1.79 21.63 1.16
CA ILE A 167 0.63 21.02 1.81
C ILE A 167 1.09 20.33 3.11
N PRO A 168 1.33 21.11 4.18
CA PRO A 168 1.78 20.53 5.44
C PRO A 168 0.79 19.51 6.01
N GLY A 169 1.31 18.33 6.36
CA GLY A 169 0.50 17.24 6.92
C GLY A 169 -0.12 16.29 5.91
N ILE A 170 0.08 16.51 4.61
CA ILE A 170 -0.35 15.54 3.59
C ILE A 170 0.32 14.18 3.81
N VAL A 171 -0.45 13.12 3.70
CA VAL A 171 0.08 11.75 3.71
C VAL A 171 0.52 11.40 2.29
N LEU A 172 1.78 11.01 2.12
CA LEU A 172 2.33 10.57 0.85
C LEU A 172 2.56 9.06 0.87
N GLU A 173 1.91 8.35 -0.04
CA GLU A 173 2.13 6.94 -0.31
C GLU A 173 3.03 6.79 -1.53
N ASN A 174 4.16 6.10 -1.36
CA ASN A 174 5.04 5.70 -2.45
C ASN A 174 4.60 4.33 -2.98
N CYS A 175 3.85 4.30 -4.07
CA CYS A 175 3.47 3.05 -4.74
C CYS A 175 4.60 2.57 -5.65
N ALA A 176 4.94 3.35 -6.66
CA ALA A 176 5.97 3.03 -7.65
C ALA A 176 5.81 1.59 -8.17
N SER A 177 4.65 1.29 -8.77
CA SER A 177 4.28 -0.03 -9.29
C SER A 177 4.36 -1.15 -8.25
N GLY A 178 4.01 -0.85 -7.01
CA GLY A 178 4.04 -1.81 -5.91
C GLY A 178 5.45 -2.13 -5.39
N GLY A 179 6.29 -1.10 -5.21
CA GLY A 179 7.52 -1.22 -4.45
C GLY A 179 8.82 -1.07 -5.22
N HIS A 180 8.84 -0.45 -6.38
CA HIS A 180 10.08 -0.21 -7.13
C HIS A 180 11.03 0.82 -6.48
N ARG A 181 10.54 1.67 -5.58
CA ARG A 181 11.30 2.77 -4.96
C ARG A 181 11.28 2.69 -3.42
N LEU A 182 11.74 1.56 -2.86
CA LEU A 182 11.79 1.37 -1.41
C LEU A 182 13.15 1.79 -0.80
N GLU A 183 13.98 2.47 -1.55
CA GLU A 183 15.27 2.94 -1.06
C GLU A 183 15.11 4.09 -0.03
N PRO A 184 16.11 4.28 0.86
CA PRO A 184 16.01 5.22 1.99
C PRO A 184 15.67 6.65 1.59
N GLY A 185 16.08 7.11 0.41
CA GLY A 185 15.81 8.46 -0.08
C GLY A 185 14.32 8.74 -0.25
N TYR A 186 13.59 7.88 -0.96
CA TYR A 186 12.12 8.01 -1.10
C TYR A 186 11.39 7.70 0.20
N MET A 187 11.85 6.69 0.96
CA MET A 187 11.21 6.34 2.23
C MET A 187 11.34 7.44 3.30
N ALA A 188 12.39 8.28 3.24
CA ALA A 188 12.51 9.45 4.11
C ALA A 188 11.52 10.57 3.75
N LEU A 189 11.14 10.68 2.49
CA LEU A 189 10.19 11.67 1.99
C LEU A 189 8.73 11.27 2.23
N THR A 190 8.42 9.97 2.17
CA THR A 190 7.06 9.47 2.16
C THR A 190 6.60 8.94 3.50
N SER A 191 5.30 8.95 3.72
CA SER A 191 4.68 8.47 4.96
C SER A 191 4.64 6.95 5.02
N MET A 192 4.49 6.32 3.84
CA MET A 192 4.41 4.88 3.68
C MET A 192 4.68 4.49 2.22
N ALA A 193 4.85 3.18 2.00
CA ALA A 193 4.87 2.58 0.67
C ALA A 193 3.89 1.42 0.60
N SER A 194 3.13 1.32 -0.49
CA SER A 194 2.56 0.05 -0.92
C SER A 194 3.65 -0.73 -1.65
N PHE A 195 3.80 -2.00 -1.28
CA PHE A 195 4.95 -2.79 -1.70
C PHE A 195 4.63 -3.82 -2.78
N SER A 196 3.37 -4.01 -3.12
CA SER A 196 2.96 -5.00 -4.11
C SER A 196 1.53 -4.75 -4.61
N ASP A 197 1.35 -4.83 -5.93
CA ASP A 197 0.04 -4.95 -6.55
C ASP A 197 -0.43 -6.41 -6.64
N ALA A 198 0.25 -7.35 -5.98
CA ALA A 198 -0.20 -8.72 -5.88
C ALA A 198 -1.54 -8.78 -5.15
N HIS A 199 -2.51 -9.44 -5.78
CA HIS A 199 -3.84 -9.66 -5.20
C HIS A 199 -4.00 -11.09 -4.66
N GLU A 200 -2.91 -11.89 -4.73
CA GLU A 200 -2.90 -13.26 -4.24
C GLU A 200 -2.56 -13.31 -2.76
N CYS A 201 -3.50 -13.77 -1.96
CA CYS A 201 -3.39 -13.74 -0.51
C CYS A 201 -2.18 -14.52 0.04
N VAL A 202 -1.73 -15.59 -0.63
CA VAL A 202 -0.60 -16.42 -0.18
C VAL A 202 0.75 -15.73 -0.30
N GLU A 203 0.93 -14.84 -1.27
CA GLU A 203 2.18 -14.09 -1.48
C GLU A 203 2.36 -12.96 -0.48
N ILE A 204 1.28 -12.29 -0.13
CA ILE A 204 1.29 -11.05 0.66
C ILE A 204 1.96 -11.22 2.03
N PRO A 205 1.65 -12.23 2.87
CA PRO A 205 2.31 -12.41 4.15
C PRO A 205 3.82 -12.63 4.03
N VAL A 206 4.25 -13.37 2.98
CA VAL A 206 5.67 -13.66 2.74
C VAL A 206 6.42 -12.38 2.39
N ILE A 207 5.89 -11.57 1.47
CA ILE A 207 6.48 -10.30 1.07
C ILE A 207 6.50 -9.35 2.26
N ALA A 208 5.37 -9.18 2.94
CA ALA A 208 5.23 -8.28 4.08
C ALA A 208 6.22 -8.56 5.22
N ALA A 209 6.39 -9.84 5.58
CA ALA A 209 7.34 -10.25 6.60
C ALA A 209 8.79 -9.92 6.21
N ASN A 210 9.17 -10.15 4.95
CA ASN A 210 10.53 -9.89 4.47
C ASN A 210 10.84 -8.40 4.33
N LEU A 211 9.85 -7.57 4.02
CA LEU A 211 10.02 -6.12 3.92
C LEU A 211 10.47 -5.46 5.22
N HIS A 212 10.23 -6.06 6.37
CA HIS A 212 10.73 -5.57 7.65
C HIS A 212 12.27 -5.41 7.72
N ARG A 213 13.00 -6.01 6.76
CA ARG A 213 14.46 -5.86 6.60
C ARG A 213 14.86 -4.62 5.82
N VAL A 214 13.93 -4.01 5.08
CA VAL A 214 14.16 -2.89 4.16
C VAL A 214 13.47 -1.62 4.64
N ILE A 215 12.19 -1.73 5.00
CA ILE A 215 11.37 -0.60 5.46
C ILE A 215 10.74 -0.89 6.82
N LEU A 216 10.39 0.17 7.52
CA LEU A 216 9.75 0.04 8.83
C LEU A 216 8.31 -0.48 8.66
N PRO A 217 7.84 -1.41 9.52
CA PRO A 217 6.46 -1.90 9.46
C PRO A 217 5.41 -0.79 9.47
N ARG A 218 5.63 0.30 10.21
CA ARG A 218 4.75 1.48 10.18
C ARG A 218 4.70 2.22 8.84
N GLN A 219 5.64 1.96 7.94
CA GLN A 219 5.68 2.49 6.57
C GLN A 219 5.29 1.46 5.52
N SER A 220 5.09 0.21 5.90
CA SER A 220 4.68 -0.87 4.99
C SER A 220 3.17 -0.95 4.92
N GLN A 221 2.56 -0.42 3.86
CA GLN A 221 1.12 -0.56 3.63
C GLN A 221 0.82 -1.91 2.98
N ILE A 222 -0.08 -2.66 3.56
CA ILE A 222 -0.43 -4.00 3.13
C ILE A 222 -1.89 -4.04 2.73
N TRP A 223 -2.14 -4.46 1.49
CA TRP A 223 -3.48 -4.56 0.94
C TRP A 223 -4.10 -5.92 1.23
N ALA A 224 -5.24 -5.92 1.91
CA ALA A 224 -6.17 -7.04 1.88
C ALA A 224 -7.19 -6.78 0.77
N VAL A 225 -6.97 -7.40 -0.39
CA VAL A 225 -7.88 -7.33 -1.53
C VAL A 225 -8.93 -8.42 -1.38
N ILE A 226 -10.15 -8.00 -1.03
CA ILE A 226 -11.24 -8.90 -0.65
C ILE A 226 -12.30 -8.92 -1.74
N ARG A 227 -12.65 -10.13 -2.20
CA ARG A 227 -13.68 -10.35 -3.21
C ARG A 227 -14.97 -10.86 -2.57
N LYS A 228 -16.09 -10.54 -3.16
CA LYS A 228 -17.41 -11.05 -2.71
C LYS A 228 -17.51 -12.58 -2.71
N THR A 229 -16.69 -13.24 -3.51
CA THR A 229 -16.61 -14.69 -3.63
C THR A 229 -15.63 -15.35 -2.65
N ASP A 230 -14.88 -14.56 -1.88
CA ASP A 230 -13.89 -15.09 -0.96
C ASP A 230 -14.55 -15.80 0.23
N SER A 231 -13.98 -16.93 0.62
CA SER A 231 -14.37 -17.61 1.85
C SER A 231 -13.95 -16.84 3.09
N LEU A 232 -14.60 -17.07 4.23
CA LEU A 232 -14.23 -16.44 5.50
C LEU A 232 -12.78 -16.71 5.88
N LYS A 233 -12.28 -17.91 5.59
CA LYS A 233 -10.88 -18.32 5.78
C LYS A 233 -9.94 -17.42 4.97
N ARG A 234 -10.19 -17.24 3.66
CA ARG A 234 -9.39 -16.38 2.80
C ARG A 234 -9.41 -14.93 3.26
N ILE A 235 -10.58 -14.41 3.66
CA ILE A 235 -10.71 -13.05 4.19
C ILE A 235 -9.88 -12.89 5.47
N SER A 236 -9.99 -13.85 6.41
CA SER A 236 -9.19 -13.84 7.64
C SER A 236 -7.69 -13.84 7.35
N TYR A 237 -7.26 -14.68 6.40
CA TYR A 237 -5.87 -14.78 5.97
C TYR A 237 -5.35 -13.45 5.42
N SER A 238 -6.11 -12.80 4.53
CA SER A 238 -5.74 -11.52 3.93
C SER A 238 -5.75 -10.37 4.96
N VAL A 239 -6.73 -10.35 5.85
CA VAL A 239 -6.82 -9.36 6.93
C VAL A 239 -5.65 -9.50 7.90
N ALA A 240 -5.30 -10.73 8.31
CA ALA A 240 -4.18 -10.97 9.21
C ALA A 240 -2.83 -10.60 8.58
N ALA A 241 -2.67 -10.72 7.26
CA ALA A 241 -1.47 -10.24 6.57
C ALA A 241 -1.24 -8.73 6.82
N THR A 242 -2.31 -7.93 6.94
CA THR A 242 -2.20 -6.49 7.21
C THR A 242 -1.66 -6.16 8.60
N PHE A 243 -1.70 -7.11 9.53
CA PHE A 243 -1.12 -6.94 10.88
C PHE A 243 0.41 -6.86 10.88
N LEU A 244 1.02 -7.22 9.76
CA LEU A 244 2.47 -7.08 9.56
C LEU A 244 2.90 -5.64 9.25
N GLY A 245 1.94 -4.73 8.98
CA GLY A 245 2.23 -3.32 8.67
C GLY A 245 1.01 -2.42 8.81
N ARG A 246 0.77 -1.53 7.86
CA ARG A 246 -0.39 -0.65 7.81
C ARG A 246 -1.53 -1.32 7.07
N MET A 247 -2.66 -1.43 7.72
CA MET A 247 -3.85 -2.04 7.13
C MET A 247 -4.44 -1.17 6.01
N CYS A 248 -4.61 -1.78 4.84
CA CYS A 248 -5.41 -1.25 3.74
C CYS A 248 -6.41 -2.32 3.28
N ILE A 249 -7.67 -1.96 3.20
CA ILE A 249 -8.74 -2.84 2.70
C ILE A 249 -9.15 -2.36 1.30
N SER A 250 -9.20 -3.27 0.36
CA SER A 250 -9.58 -3.02 -1.04
C SER A 250 -10.48 -4.13 -1.57
N GLY A 251 -10.96 -4.01 -2.80
CA GLY A 251 -11.79 -5.00 -3.48
C GLY A 251 -13.28 -4.72 -3.42
N ASP A 252 -14.09 -5.76 -3.36
CA ASP A 252 -15.55 -5.68 -3.54
C ASP A 252 -16.31 -5.34 -2.23
N VAL A 253 -15.76 -4.46 -1.40
CA VAL A 253 -16.22 -4.22 -0.01
C VAL A 253 -17.70 -3.86 0.11
N TRP A 254 -18.29 -3.25 -0.92
CA TRP A 254 -19.72 -2.89 -0.94
C TRP A 254 -20.64 -4.06 -1.30
N GLN A 255 -20.09 -5.22 -1.69
CA GLN A 255 -20.83 -6.43 -2.07
C GLN A 255 -20.68 -7.56 -1.04
N LEU A 256 -19.94 -7.34 0.04
CA LEU A 256 -19.70 -8.33 1.08
C LEU A 256 -20.95 -8.53 1.94
N ASN A 257 -21.17 -9.78 2.35
CA ASN A 257 -22.25 -10.13 3.28
C ASN A 257 -21.85 -9.83 4.74
N LYS A 258 -22.81 -10.03 5.66
CA LYS A 258 -22.62 -9.74 7.10
C LYS A 258 -21.53 -10.59 7.74
N GLU A 259 -21.41 -11.85 7.35
CA GLU A 259 -20.42 -12.78 7.91
C GLU A 259 -19.01 -12.39 7.47
N GLN A 260 -18.84 -12.05 6.17
CA GLN A 260 -17.58 -11.55 5.64
C GLN A 260 -17.16 -10.24 6.34
N TRP A 261 -18.10 -9.33 6.54
CA TRP A 261 -17.83 -8.09 7.28
C TRP A 261 -17.50 -8.34 8.75
N ALA A 262 -18.11 -9.35 9.40
CA ALA A 262 -17.78 -9.69 10.79
C ALA A 262 -16.31 -10.08 10.96
N VAL A 263 -15.73 -10.83 10.01
CA VAL A 263 -14.29 -11.16 10.01
C VAL A 263 -13.45 -9.89 9.88
N ILE A 264 -13.81 -8.99 8.98
CA ILE A 264 -13.07 -7.73 8.76
C ILE A 264 -13.18 -6.82 10.00
N ASP A 265 -14.37 -6.67 10.58
CA ASP A 265 -14.60 -5.83 11.75
C ASP A 265 -13.81 -6.35 12.97
N ASN A 266 -13.74 -7.67 13.17
CA ASN A 266 -12.89 -8.30 14.19
C ASN A 266 -11.41 -8.03 13.92
N GLY A 267 -10.97 -8.12 12.65
CA GLY A 267 -9.61 -7.78 12.26
C GLY A 267 -9.26 -6.32 12.51
N ILE A 268 -10.16 -5.38 12.22
CA ILE A 268 -9.98 -3.95 12.51
C ILE A 268 -9.88 -3.73 14.04
N ALA A 269 -10.70 -4.42 14.82
CA ALA A 269 -10.65 -4.33 16.28
C ALA A 269 -9.30 -4.84 16.83
N PHE A 270 -8.82 -5.98 16.33
CA PHE A 270 -7.51 -6.53 16.68
C PHE A 270 -6.38 -5.59 16.25
N TYR A 271 -6.42 -5.08 15.01
CA TYR A 271 -5.43 -4.14 14.48
C TYR A 271 -5.28 -2.89 15.36
N LYS A 272 -6.37 -2.33 15.86
CA LYS A 272 -6.34 -1.18 16.76
C LYS A 272 -5.56 -1.46 18.05
N LYS A 273 -5.64 -2.68 18.59
CA LYS A 273 -4.88 -3.08 19.79
C LYS A 273 -3.38 -3.15 19.54
N ILE A 274 -2.98 -3.67 18.37
CA ILE A 274 -1.57 -3.87 18.01
C ILE A 274 -0.91 -2.65 17.36
N ALA A 275 -1.66 -1.61 16.99
CA ALA A 275 -1.17 -0.47 16.20
C ALA A 275 0.05 0.24 16.83
N SER A 276 0.08 0.39 18.16
CA SER A 276 1.24 0.98 18.87
C SER A 276 2.49 0.11 18.75
N VAL A 277 2.33 -1.21 18.78
CA VAL A 277 3.41 -2.18 18.63
C VAL A 277 3.93 -2.20 17.18
N ILE A 278 3.03 -2.10 16.18
CA ILE A 278 3.44 -1.92 14.77
C ILE A 278 4.33 -0.68 14.63
N LYS A 279 3.97 0.41 15.29
CA LYS A 279 4.67 1.69 15.16
C LYS A 279 6.10 1.66 15.69
N ARG A 280 6.38 0.99 16.81
CA ARG A 280 7.65 1.10 17.54
C ARG A 280 8.31 -0.22 17.91
N GLY A 281 7.67 -1.36 17.67
CA GLY A 281 8.17 -2.66 18.10
C GLY A 281 9.36 -3.16 17.28
N GLN A 282 10.03 -4.19 17.82
CA GLN A 282 11.05 -4.96 17.15
C GLN A 282 10.48 -6.29 16.63
N SER A 283 10.82 -6.67 15.41
CA SER A 283 10.32 -7.91 14.78
C SER A 283 11.29 -9.06 14.94
N TYR A 284 10.72 -10.26 15.19
CA TYR A 284 11.40 -11.55 15.21
C TYR A 284 10.66 -12.48 14.25
N HIS A 285 11.40 -13.25 13.47
CA HIS A 285 10.86 -14.14 12.45
C HIS A 285 11.10 -15.59 12.81
N PHE A 286 10.08 -16.41 12.67
CA PHE A 286 10.10 -17.85 12.85
C PHE A 286 9.46 -18.53 11.64
N GLY A 287 9.83 -19.75 11.36
CA GLY A 287 9.18 -20.52 10.28
C GLY A 287 10.11 -21.42 9.52
N THR A 288 9.55 -22.02 8.48
CA THR A 288 10.28 -22.83 7.51
C THR A 288 11.00 -21.95 6.48
N GLU A 289 12.02 -22.50 5.82
CA GLU A 289 12.65 -21.83 4.68
C GLU A 289 11.64 -21.72 3.52
N ILE A 290 11.34 -20.51 3.10
CA ILE A 290 10.42 -20.26 1.97
C ILE A 290 11.22 -20.11 0.69
N LYS A 291 11.14 -21.11 -0.19
CA LYS A 291 11.87 -21.16 -1.46
C LYS A 291 11.14 -20.49 -2.63
N SER A 292 9.83 -20.31 -2.51
CA SER A 292 9.00 -19.65 -3.51
C SER A 292 7.93 -18.79 -2.83
N ILE A 293 7.82 -17.53 -3.23
CA ILE A 293 6.75 -16.65 -2.74
C ILE A 293 5.39 -17.01 -3.32
N ARG A 294 5.33 -17.54 -4.55
CA ARG A 294 4.09 -17.94 -5.23
C ARG A 294 3.58 -19.32 -4.81
N HIS A 295 4.47 -20.18 -4.36
CA HIS A 295 4.17 -21.53 -3.92
C HIS A 295 4.88 -21.81 -2.59
N PRO A 296 4.56 -21.05 -1.54
CA PRO A 296 5.23 -21.23 -0.25
C PRO A 296 4.78 -22.53 0.42
N ASP A 297 5.72 -23.19 1.11
CA ASP A 297 5.49 -24.40 1.89
C ASP A 297 5.72 -24.13 3.38
N GLY A 298 5.05 -24.91 4.23
CA GLY A 298 5.20 -24.86 5.66
C GLY A 298 4.49 -23.65 6.31
N TRP A 299 5.21 -22.85 7.06
CA TRP A 299 4.64 -21.77 7.86
C TRP A 299 5.63 -20.65 8.12
N GLN A 300 5.11 -19.49 8.48
CA GLN A 300 5.88 -18.39 9.06
C GLN A 300 5.14 -17.79 10.25
N ALA A 301 5.87 -17.24 11.20
CA ALA A 301 5.34 -16.39 12.25
C ALA A 301 6.21 -15.16 12.41
N VAL A 302 5.58 -14.00 12.59
CA VAL A 302 6.24 -12.75 12.94
C VAL A 302 5.78 -12.36 14.34
N LEU A 303 6.70 -12.38 15.29
CA LEU A 303 6.52 -11.78 16.61
C LEU A 303 7.02 -10.35 16.57
N ARG A 304 6.25 -9.42 17.12
CA ARG A 304 6.67 -8.04 17.29
C ARG A 304 6.50 -7.61 18.74
N ILE A 305 7.59 -7.14 19.36
CA ILE A 305 7.62 -6.71 20.76
C ILE A 305 7.74 -5.19 20.79
N GLY A 306 6.80 -4.53 21.43
CA GLY A 306 6.78 -3.07 21.62
C GLY A 306 7.62 -2.60 22.80
N ASP A 307 7.93 -1.31 22.80
CA ASP A 307 8.60 -0.62 23.92
C ASP A 307 7.68 -0.39 25.14
N ASN A 308 6.40 -0.70 25.00
CA ASN A 308 5.35 -0.52 26.00
C ASN A 308 4.99 -1.82 26.76
N GLY A 309 5.82 -2.86 26.68
CA GLY A 309 5.59 -4.14 27.33
C GLY A 309 4.51 -5.01 26.68
N LYS A 310 4.04 -4.64 25.48
CA LYS A 310 3.06 -5.39 24.69
C LYS A 310 3.72 -6.04 23.49
N ALA A 311 3.17 -7.17 23.06
CA ALA A 311 3.64 -7.85 21.86
C ALA A 311 2.47 -8.45 21.08
N TYR A 312 2.72 -8.84 19.86
CA TYR A 312 1.79 -9.66 19.10
C TYR A 312 2.54 -10.63 18.19
N ILE A 313 1.88 -11.71 17.83
CA ILE A 313 2.38 -12.69 16.87
C ILE A 313 1.34 -12.85 15.78
N VAL A 314 1.79 -12.95 14.54
CA VAL A 314 0.97 -13.33 13.39
C VAL A 314 1.56 -14.57 12.76
N LEU A 315 0.83 -15.68 12.81
CA LEU A 315 1.16 -16.94 12.18
C LEU A 315 0.38 -17.07 10.87
N HIS A 316 1.06 -17.46 9.79
CA HIS A 316 0.47 -17.92 8.54
C HIS A 316 1.01 -19.30 8.19
N THR A 317 0.13 -20.20 7.83
CA THR A 317 0.49 -21.49 7.22
C THR A 317 0.27 -21.40 5.71
N PHE A 318 0.98 -22.23 4.95
CA PHE A 318 0.98 -22.18 3.49
C PHE A 318 0.31 -23.40 2.85
N MET A 319 0.58 -23.63 1.57
CA MET A 319 -0.16 -24.59 0.76
C MET A 319 0.18 -26.06 1.03
N LYS A 320 1.38 -26.34 1.58
CA LYS A 320 1.87 -27.72 1.80
C LYS A 320 2.72 -27.80 3.05
N ASN A 321 2.95 -29.05 3.50
CA ASN A 321 3.88 -29.36 4.61
C ASN A 321 3.58 -28.59 5.89
N VAL A 322 2.30 -28.39 6.19
CA VAL A 322 1.83 -27.69 7.38
C VAL A 322 1.71 -28.69 8.53
N PRO A 323 2.47 -28.53 9.63
CA PRO A 323 2.21 -29.31 10.83
C PRO A 323 0.89 -28.89 11.47
N ASP A 324 0.14 -29.84 12.02
CA ASP A 324 -1.09 -29.58 12.80
C ASP A 324 -0.81 -28.81 14.10
N LYS A 325 0.46 -28.84 14.57
CA LYS A 325 0.95 -28.16 15.75
C LYS A 325 2.28 -27.45 15.44
N ILE A 326 2.35 -26.14 15.81
CA ILE A 326 3.56 -25.32 15.64
C ILE A 326 3.94 -24.74 17.00
N SER A 327 5.22 -24.88 17.38
CA SER A 327 5.76 -24.33 18.63
C SER A 327 7.09 -23.62 18.40
N PHE A 328 7.32 -22.52 19.12
CA PHE A 328 8.63 -21.85 19.16
C PHE A 328 8.81 -21.06 20.46
N SER A 329 10.08 -20.84 20.84
CA SER A 329 10.43 -20.13 22.07
C SER A 329 10.31 -18.62 21.90
N LEU A 330 9.77 -17.95 22.90
CA LEU A 330 9.66 -16.49 22.96
C LEU A 330 10.93 -15.89 23.59
N PRO A 331 11.42 -14.73 23.09
CA PRO A 331 12.50 -13.96 23.72
C PRO A 331 12.19 -13.61 25.19
N GLU A 332 13.21 -13.44 26.02
CA GLU A 332 13.04 -13.16 27.46
C GLU A 332 12.21 -11.91 27.76
N ASN A 333 12.32 -10.90 26.92
CA ASN A 333 11.60 -9.63 27.04
C ASN A 333 10.19 -9.65 26.44
N CYS A 334 9.71 -10.79 25.93
CA CYS A 334 8.36 -10.93 25.40
C CYS A 334 7.37 -11.18 26.54
N PRO A 335 6.22 -10.49 26.63
CA PRO A 335 5.15 -10.87 27.53
C PRO A 335 4.62 -12.27 27.20
N SER A 336 3.98 -12.92 28.16
CA SER A 336 3.58 -14.33 28.07
C SER A 336 2.08 -14.57 28.27
N ASP A 337 1.30 -13.53 28.55
CA ASP A 337 -0.13 -13.67 28.73
C ASP A 337 -0.88 -13.35 27.44
N ILE A 338 -1.64 -14.31 26.91
CA ILE A 338 -2.47 -14.10 25.73
C ILE A 338 -3.74 -13.37 26.16
N SER A 339 -3.86 -12.11 25.74
CA SER A 339 -5.01 -11.26 26.09
C SER A 339 -6.07 -11.20 24.99
N ASP A 340 -5.71 -11.53 23.74
CA ASP A 340 -6.66 -11.58 22.62
C ASP A 340 -6.14 -12.49 21.50
N LEU A 341 -7.07 -13.02 20.68
CA LEU A 341 -6.77 -13.90 19.57
C LEU A 341 -7.68 -13.56 18.37
N PHE A 342 -7.09 -13.51 17.18
CA PHE A 342 -7.78 -13.39 15.91
C PHE A 342 -7.54 -14.63 15.04
N SER A 343 -8.61 -15.26 14.61
CA SER A 343 -8.65 -16.33 13.61
C SER A 343 -10.05 -16.41 12.99
N TRP A 344 -10.26 -17.15 11.90
CA TRP A 344 -11.57 -17.32 11.31
C TRP A 344 -12.42 -18.41 12.02
N GLU A 345 -11.75 -19.37 12.66
CA GLU A 345 -12.31 -20.43 13.50
C GLU A 345 -11.72 -20.32 14.91
N ASP A 346 -12.29 -21.04 15.87
CA ASP A 346 -11.81 -21.11 17.25
C ASP A 346 -10.49 -21.88 17.35
N LYS A 347 -9.40 -21.30 16.77
CA LYS A 347 -8.05 -21.84 16.90
C LYS A 347 -7.54 -21.62 18.33
N LYS A 348 -6.64 -22.48 18.76
CA LYS A 348 -6.05 -22.44 20.10
C LYS A 348 -4.59 -22.08 20.05
N ALA A 349 -4.19 -21.21 20.97
CA ALA A 349 -2.78 -20.92 21.26
C ALA A 349 -2.57 -20.92 22.77
N GLU A 350 -1.44 -21.46 23.23
CA GLU A 350 -1.06 -21.42 24.64
C GLU A 350 0.43 -21.11 24.80
N ILE A 351 0.78 -20.52 25.93
CA ILE A 351 2.19 -20.27 26.28
C ILE A 351 2.49 -21.04 27.56
N ARG A 352 3.52 -21.91 27.48
CA ARG A 352 4.08 -22.64 28.64
C ARG A 352 5.59 -22.54 28.61
N ASN A 353 6.19 -22.19 29.74
CA ASN A 353 7.66 -22.10 29.87
C ASN A 353 8.29 -21.29 28.73
N ARG A 354 7.69 -20.12 28.39
CA ARG A 354 8.12 -19.23 27.29
C ARG A 354 8.11 -19.86 25.91
N THR A 355 7.37 -20.94 25.72
CA THR A 355 7.12 -21.56 24.43
C THR A 355 5.66 -21.33 24.08
N ILE A 356 5.42 -20.64 22.96
CA ILE A 356 4.07 -20.55 22.39
C ILE A 356 3.81 -21.76 21.51
N THR A 357 2.60 -22.26 21.58
CA THR A 357 2.12 -23.38 20.77
C THR A 357 0.78 -23.05 20.16
N PHE A 358 0.66 -23.26 18.86
CA PHE A 358 -0.57 -23.16 18.08
C PHE A 358 -1.02 -24.57 17.70
N TYR A 359 -2.33 -24.84 17.76
CA TYR A 359 -2.92 -26.16 17.55
C TYR A 359 -3.93 -26.17 16.41
N ASP A 360 -4.25 -27.37 15.94
CA ASP A 360 -5.30 -27.66 14.95
C ASP A 360 -5.12 -26.86 13.64
N LEU A 361 -3.86 -26.72 13.22
CA LEU A 361 -3.49 -25.94 12.05
C LEU A 361 -3.67 -26.73 10.75
N GLN A 362 -4.14 -26.04 9.73
CA GLN A 362 -4.33 -26.55 8.38
C GLN A 362 -3.65 -25.62 7.36
N GLN A 363 -3.68 -26.01 6.10
CA GLN A 363 -3.21 -25.17 4.99
C GLN A 363 -3.96 -23.84 4.96
N GLU A 364 -3.25 -22.77 4.64
CA GLU A 364 -3.80 -21.41 4.53
C GLU A 364 -4.57 -20.94 5.79
N ASP A 365 -4.14 -21.39 6.96
CA ASP A 365 -4.62 -20.84 8.23
C ASP A 365 -3.84 -19.61 8.64
N THR A 366 -4.49 -18.78 9.42
CA THR A 366 -3.87 -17.69 10.15
C THR A 366 -4.35 -17.65 11.58
N VAL A 367 -3.43 -17.36 12.48
CA VAL A 367 -3.72 -17.08 13.89
C VAL A 367 -2.89 -15.88 14.32
N ALA A 368 -3.53 -14.86 14.84
CA ALA A 368 -2.80 -13.76 15.47
C ALA A 368 -3.16 -13.70 16.95
N VAL A 369 -2.15 -13.50 17.80
CA VAL A 369 -2.31 -13.36 19.24
C VAL A 369 -1.74 -12.04 19.73
N PHE A 370 -2.43 -11.41 20.67
CA PHE A 370 -1.96 -10.21 21.35
C PHE A 370 -1.53 -10.58 22.76
N LEU A 371 -0.37 -10.09 23.16
CA LEU A 371 0.31 -10.44 24.43
C LEU A 371 0.49 -9.18 25.27
N GLU A 372 0.16 -9.31 26.56
CA GLU A 372 0.33 -8.26 27.59
C GLU A 372 1.05 -8.80 28.83
#